data_e6234c8fc1bd89a6686a75960336034a
#
_entry.id   e6234c8fc1bd89a6686a75960336034a
#
_cell.length_a   1.000
_cell.length_b   1.000
_cell.length_c   1.000
_cell.angle_alpha   90.00
_cell.angle_beta   90.00
_cell.angle_gamma   90.00
#
_symmetry.space_group_name_H-M   'P 1'
#
loop_
_entity.id
_entity.type
_entity.pdbx_description
1 polymer ?
#
loop_
_entity_poly.entity_id
_entity_poly.type
_entity_poly.pdbx_seq_one_letter_code
_entity_poly.pdbx_strand_id
1 'polypeptide(L)'
;MIVVTSDHGMPFPRIKGQIYEEGFHVPFIVYWKGKVMGGRSVDDFIGFHDIAPTLLEAAQIDGNFGMTGKSFINLLTSKKSGRIDKKRDHMILIKERHDVGRANEDGVNLGYPVRAIRTDEYLYVVNYKPERWPVGNPEYDYRNCDNSPTKSYLTGLKPGDKDYRYNEMAFAKRPGEEFYLIKEDPHCMKNQALNPEYRKVMDKLRKRMENELKRTGDPRMYGKGDIFDKYPYMGKALDYSKKIK
;
A
#
# COMPACT_ATOMS: atom_id res chain seq x y z
N MET A 1 4.32 13.31 -24.45
CA MET A 1 4.81 12.71 -23.19
C MET A 1 4.48 11.22 -23.20
N ILE A 2 5.38 10.35 -22.73
CA ILE A 2 5.15 8.92 -22.53
C ILE A 2 5.41 8.64 -21.05
N VAL A 3 4.48 7.96 -20.39
CA VAL A 3 4.62 7.49 -19.00
C VAL A 3 4.52 5.98 -18.99
N VAL A 4 5.48 5.31 -18.36
CA VAL A 4 5.51 3.87 -18.20
C VAL A 4 5.51 3.58 -16.70
N THR A 5 4.54 2.83 -16.25
CA THR A 5 4.36 2.43 -14.84
C THR A 5 3.63 1.09 -14.75
N SER A 6 3.47 0.56 -13.56
CA SER A 6 2.58 -0.57 -13.24
C SER A 6 1.45 -0.08 -12.33
N ASP A 7 0.30 -0.70 -12.38
CA ASP A 7 -0.85 -0.39 -11.52
C ASP A 7 -0.68 -0.95 -10.08
N HIS A 8 0.13 -1.99 -9.91
CA HIS A 8 0.46 -2.62 -8.63
C HIS A 8 1.78 -3.40 -8.71
N GLY A 9 2.26 -3.91 -7.59
CA GLY A 9 3.39 -4.83 -7.55
C GLY A 9 3.07 -6.20 -8.16
N MET A 10 4.08 -7.06 -8.27
CA MET A 10 3.93 -8.40 -8.84
C MET A 10 2.84 -9.22 -8.15
N PRO A 11 2.10 -10.09 -8.88
CA PRO A 11 0.96 -10.86 -8.35
C PRO A 11 1.41 -12.08 -7.53
N PHE A 12 2.29 -11.86 -6.55
CA PHE A 12 2.77 -12.88 -5.63
C PHE A 12 2.20 -12.70 -4.22
N PRO A 13 2.18 -13.77 -3.40
CA PRO A 13 1.87 -13.66 -1.98
C PRO A 13 2.69 -12.55 -1.31
N ARG A 14 2.09 -11.76 -0.42
CA ARG A 14 2.69 -10.64 0.31
C ARG A 14 3.00 -9.39 -0.53
N ILE A 15 2.76 -9.38 -1.83
CA ILE A 15 3.08 -8.27 -2.73
C ILE A 15 1.81 -7.55 -3.18
N LYS A 16 1.11 -8.05 -4.19
CA LYS A 16 -0.10 -7.41 -4.73
C LYS A 16 -1.16 -7.23 -3.65
N GLY A 17 -1.71 -6.01 -3.56
CA GLY A 17 -2.76 -5.67 -2.60
C GLY A 17 -2.29 -5.63 -1.14
N GLN A 18 -0.97 -5.66 -0.88
CA GLN A 18 -0.39 -5.50 0.45
C GLN A 18 0.40 -4.19 0.57
N ILE A 19 0.58 -3.73 1.81
CA ILE A 19 1.28 -2.48 2.13
C ILE A 19 2.74 -2.81 2.54
N TYR A 20 3.48 -3.46 1.64
CA TYR A 20 4.93 -3.67 1.75
C TYR A 20 5.61 -3.13 0.49
N GLU A 21 6.92 -2.90 0.56
CA GLU A 21 7.67 -2.15 -0.45
C GLU A 21 7.38 -2.61 -1.88
N GLU A 22 7.44 -3.90 -2.18
CA GLU A 22 7.19 -4.42 -3.53
C GLU A 22 5.71 -4.35 -3.96
N GLY A 23 4.78 -4.14 -3.00
CA GLY A 23 3.35 -4.06 -3.28
C GLY A 23 2.91 -2.70 -3.81
N PHE A 24 3.60 -1.62 -3.43
CA PHE A 24 3.21 -0.25 -3.76
C PHE A 24 4.31 0.57 -4.43
N HIS A 25 5.59 0.22 -4.27
CA HIS A 25 6.71 0.90 -4.92
C HIS A 25 6.92 0.34 -6.32
N VAL A 26 6.12 0.85 -7.26
CA VAL A 26 6.11 0.40 -8.65
C VAL A 26 7.05 1.25 -9.52
N PRO A 27 7.56 0.71 -10.65
CA PRO A 27 8.35 1.48 -11.60
C PRO A 27 7.57 2.69 -12.11
N PHE A 28 8.27 3.84 -12.26
CA PHE A 28 7.69 5.03 -12.85
C PHE A 28 8.71 5.74 -13.72
N ILE A 29 8.47 5.75 -15.03
CA ILE A 29 9.40 6.29 -16.03
C ILE A 29 8.65 7.31 -16.88
N VAL A 30 9.26 8.48 -17.10
CA VAL A 30 8.69 9.53 -17.95
C VAL A 30 9.68 9.89 -19.06
N TYR A 31 9.18 9.84 -20.29
CA TYR A 31 9.86 10.40 -21.45
C TYR A 31 9.05 11.57 -22.01
N TRP A 32 9.68 12.72 -22.15
CA TRP A 32 9.07 13.90 -22.77
C TRP A 32 10.11 14.67 -23.59
N LYS A 33 10.09 14.45 -24.90
CA LYS A 33 11.07 15.04 -25.82
C LYS A 33 11.19 16.55 -25.65
N GLY A 34 12.41 17.03 -25.45
CA GLY A 34 12.72 18.46 -25.30
C GLY A 34 12.30 19.10 -23.96
N LYS A 35 11.66 18.37 -23.07
CA LYS A 35 11.19 18.88 -21.77
C LYS A 35 11.82 18.14 -20.56
N VAL A 36 11.99 16.83 -20.66
CA VAL A 36 12.59 15.99 -19.60
C VAL A 36 13.97 15.55 -20.03
N MET A 37 14.96 15.88 -19.21
CA MET A 37 16.35 15.41 -19.42
C MET A 37 16.44 13.92 -19.11
N GLY A 38 16.97 13.14 -20.05
CA GLY A 38 17.18 11.71 -19.88
C GLY A 38 18.37 11.38 -18.96
N GLY A 39 18.47 10.09 -18.57
CA GLY A 39 19.61 9.54 -17.82
C GLY A 39 19.70 9.98 -16.36
N ARG A 40 18.60 10.46 -15.74
CA ARG A 40 18.56 10.86 -14.33
C ARG A 40 17.54 10.05 -13.54
N SER A 41 17.77 9.93 -12.23
CA SER A 41 16.84 9.39 -11.25
C SER A 41 16.40 10.47 -10.28
N VAL A 42 15.15 10.42 -9.85
CA VAL A 42 14.51 11.37 -8.92
C VAL A 42 13.95 10.58 -7.75
N ASP A 43 14.30 11.00 -6.52
CA ASP A 43 13.98 10.25 -5.29
C ASP A 43 12.81 10.87 -4.52
N ASP A 44 12.13 11.85 -5.11
CA ASP A 44 10.94 12.48 -4.55
C ASP A 44 9.77 11.50 -4.54
N PHE A 45 9.06 11.42 -3.43
CA PHE A 45 7.86 10.60 -3.36
C PHE A 45 6.74 11.21 -4.19
N ILE A 46 6.19 10.41 -5.10
CA ILE A 46 5.01 10.72 -5.91
C ILE A 46 4.00 9.58 -5.80
N GLY A 47 2.72 9.90 -5.87
CA GLY A 47 1.65 8.90 -5.89
C GLY A 47 0.81 8.98 -7.16
N PHE A 48 0.00 7.97 -7.44
CA PHE A 48 -0.88 7.97 -8.61
C PHE A 48 -1.87 9.13 -8.62
N HIS A 49 -2.29 9.63 -7.45
CA HIS A 49 -3.13 10.82 -7.33
C HIS A 49 -2.44 12.10 -7.82
N ASP A 50 -1.10 12.11 -7.93
CA ASP A 50 -0.33 13.25 -8.45
C ASP A 50 -0.22 13.24 -9.98
N ILE A 51 -0.56 12.13 -10.66
CA ILE A 51 -0.42 11.99 -12.11
C ILE A 51 -1.40 12.92 -12.84
N ALA A 52 -2.69 12.88 -12.48
CA ALA A 52 -3.71 13.68 -13.15
C ALA A 52 -3.40 15.19 -13.11
N PRO A 53 -3.12 15.81 -11.94
CA PRO A 53 -2.76 17.23 -11.91
C PRO A 53 -1.47 17.53 -12.69
N THR A 54 -0.51 16.61 -12.75
CA THR A 54 0.72 16.78 -13.54
C THR A 54 0.43 16.78 -15.04
N LEU A 55 -0.45 15.90 -15.52
CA LEU A 55 -0.82 15.83 -16.93
C LEU A 55 -1.63 17.05 -17.37
N LEU A 56 -2.53 17.55 -16.52
CA LEU A 56 -3.28 18.78 -16.79
C LEU A 56 -2.35 19.99 -16.90
N GLU A 57 -1.42 20.15 -15.95
CA GLU A 57 -0.43 21.22 -16.01
C GLU A 57 0.48 21.09 -17.25
N ALA A 58 0.91 19.88 -17.58
CA ALA A 58 1.69 19.62 -18.79
C ALA A 58 0.93 19.99 -20.09
N ALA A 59 -0.39 19.84 -20.09
CA ALA A 59 -1.28 20.20 -21.18
C ALA A 59 -1.72 21.69 -21.15
N GLN A 60 -1.23 22.47 -20.17
CA GLN A 60 -1.62 23.89 -19.94
C GLN A 60 -3.14 24.05 -19.72
N ILE A 61 -3.75 23.07 -19.04
CA ILE A 61 -5.17 23.10 -18.67
C ILE A 61 -5.27 23.56 -17.22
N ASP A 62 -5.76 24.79 -17.04
CA ASP A 62 -6.01 25.39 -15.74
C ASP A 62 -7.42 25.03 -15.24
N GLY A 63 -7.56 24.85 -13.93
CA GLY A 63 -8.84 24.64 -13.28
C GLY A 63 -8.73 24.07 -11.87
N ASN A 64 -9.76 24.31 -11.07
CA ASN A 64 -9.90 23.64 -9.77
C ASN A 64 -10.76 22.39 -9.95
N PHE A 65 -10.10 21.25 -10.05
CA PHE A 65 -10.76 19.95 -10.27
C PHE A 65 -11.03 19.20 -8.96
N GLY A 66 -10.82 19.81 -7.78
CA GLY A 66 -11.00 19.17 -6.47
C GLY A 66 -10.05 18.00 -6.20
N MET A 67 -8.93 17.92 -6.92
CA MET A 67 -7.94 16.85 -6.75
C MET A 67 -7.11 17.04 -5.48
N THR A 68 -6.83 15.95 -4.79
CA THR A 68 -5.96 15.95 -3.60
C THR A 68 -4.47 15.85 -3.96
N GLY A 69 -4.16 15.30 -5.12
CA GLY A 69 -2.80 15.19 -5.64
C GLY A 69 -2.20 16.54 -6.02
N LYS A 70 -0.88 16.59 -6.09
CA LYS A 70 -0.11 17.78 -6.45
C LYS A 70 0.76 17.49 -7.65
N SER A 71 0.74 18.36 -8.64
CA SER A 71 1.62 18.24 -9.80
C SER A 71 3.10 18.13 -9.38
N PHE A 72 3.81 17.27 -10.08
CA PHE A 72 5.26 17.11 -9.98
C PHE A 72 5.97 17.54 -11.28
N ILE A 73 5.38 18.43 -12.05
CA ILE A 73 5.98 18.95 -13.30
C ILE A 73 7.37 19.55 -13.07
N ASN A 74 7.56 20.21 -11.91
CA ASN A 74 8.85 20.77 -11.47
C ASN A 74 9.94 19.69 -11.32
N LEU A 75 9.59 18.48 -10.92
CA LEU A 75 10.53 17.35 -10.84
C LEU A 75 10.90 16.89 -12.24
N LEU A 76 9.92 16.82 -13.15
CA LEU A 76 10.13 16.39 -14.53
C LEU A 76 11.04 17.37 -15.30
N THR A 77 10.81 18.67 -15.15
CA THR A 77 11.55 19.71 -15.89
C THR A 77 12.88 20.12 -15.25
N SER A 78 13.14 19.69 -14.02
CA SER A 78 14.44 19.88 -13.35
C SER A 78 15.55 19.14 -14.11
N LYS A 79 16.77 19.68 -14.03
CA LYS A 79 18.01 19.03 -14.53
C LYS A 79 18.73 18.23 -13.41
N LYS A 80 18.22 18.26 -12.18
CA LYS A 80 18.85 17.62 -11.01
C LYS A 80 18.39 16.16 -10.89
N SER A 81 19.26 15.32 -10.33
CA SER A 81 18.95 13.98 -9.83
C SER A 81 18.78 13.98 -8.31
N GLY A 82 18.31 12.88 -7.76
CA GLY A 82 18.07 12.73 -6.32
C GLY A 82 16.82 13.48 -5.85
N ARG A 83 16.82 13.88 -4.57
CA ARG A 83 15.72 14.65 -3.97
C ARG A 83 15.71 16.09 -4.44
N ILE A 84 14.67 16.50 -5.15
CA ILE A 84 14.51 17.85 -5.73
C ILE A 84 13.62 18.71 -4.83
N ASP A 85 12.46 18.22 -4.42
CA ASP A 85 11.54 18.90 -3.50
C ASP A 85 11.59 18.23 -2.12
N LYS A 86 12.22 18.93 -1.15
CA LYS A 86 12.34 18.44 0.23
C LYS A 86 11.01 18.15 0.92
N LYS A 87 9.89 18.66 0.41
CA LYS A 87 8.56 18.40 0.96
C LYS A 87 7.98 17.05 0.51
N ARG A 88 8.54 16.45 -0.54
CA ARG A 88 8.16 15.13 -1.03
C ARG A 88 9.04 14.04 -0.42
N ASP A 89 9.19 14.06 0.91
CA ASP A 89 10.07 13.19 1.69
C ASP A 89 9.36 11.95 2.27
N HIS A 90 8.07 11.77 1.94
CA HIS A 90 7.28 10.63 2.38
C HIS A 90 6.05 10.41 1.50
N MET A 91 5.43 9.23 1.66
CA MET A 91 4.14 8.88 1.08
C MET A 91 3.24 8.26 2.15
N ILE A 92 1.97 8.67 2.16
CA ILE A 92 0.91 8.00 2.93
C ILE A 92 0.28 6.92 2.06
N LEU A 93 0.20 5.72 2.59
CA LEU A 93 -0.39 4.57 1.94
C LEU A 93 -1.67 4.15 2.66
N ILE A 94 -2.70 3.85 1.89
CA ILE A 94 -4.04 3.54 2.39
C ILE A 94 -4.52 2.24 1.75
N LYS A 95 -5.04 1.33 2.59
CA LYS A 95 -5.78 0.16 2.13
C LYS A 95 -7.06 0.04 2.95
N GLU A 96 -8.15 -0.27 2.30
CA GLU A 96 -9.42 -0.63 2.93
C GLU A 96 -9.83 -2.02 2.48
N ARG A 97 -10.54 -2.13 1.38
CA ARG A 97 -10.98 -3.40 0.82
C ARG A 97 -10.32 -3.59 -0.55
N HIS A 98 -9.49 -4.63 -0.66
CA HIS A 98 -8.83 -4.95 -1.92
C HIS A 98 -9.75 -5.76 -2.84
N ASP A 99 -10.30 -6.87 -2.30
CA ASP A 99 -11.14 -7.79 -3.07
C ASP A 99 -12.11 -8.52 -2.13
N VAL A 100 -12.82 -9.52 -2.65
CA VAL A 100 -13.69 -10.45 -1.92
C VAL A 100 -12.88 -11.52 -1.15
N GLY A 101 -13.54 -12.35 -0.35
CA GLY A 101 -12.93 -13.49 0.34
C GLY A 101 -12.59 -13.24 1.81
N ARG A 102 -13.04 -12.10 2.35
CA ARG A 102 -13.03 -11.86 3.80
C ARG A 102 -14.44 -11.57 4.23
N ALA A 103 -15.03 -12.47 5.00
CA ALA A 103 -16.39 -12.33 5.47
C ALA A 103 -16.49 -12.45 6.99
N ASN A 104 -17.49 -11.80 7.57
CA ASN A 104 -17.98 -12.11 8.90
C ASN A 104 -18.95 -13.31 8.88
N GLU A 105 -19.50 -13.65 10.05
CA GLU A 105 -20.47 -14.77 10.21
C GLU A 105 -21.74 -14.58 9.38
N ASP A 106 -22.14 -13.32 9.12
CA ASP A 106 -23.31 -12.96 8.30
C ASP A 106 -23.01 -12.98 6.79
N GLY A 107 -21.82 -13.35 6.37
CA GLY A 107 -21.40 -13.36 4.96
C GLY A 107 -21.15 -11.99 4.35
N VAL A 108 -20.98 -10.95 5.18
CA VAL A 108 -20.65 -9.60 4.70
C VAL A 108 -19.19 -9.52 4.34
N ASN A 109 -18.91 -9.04 3.11
CA ASN A 109 -17.53 -8.84 2.64
C ASN A 109 -16.87 -7.65 3.34
N LEU A 110 -15.87 -7.93 4.17
CA LEU A 110 -15.17 -6.95 5.00
C LEU A 110 -13.86 -6.48 4.37
N GLY A 111 -13.44 -5.26 4.72
CA GLY A 111 -12.13 -4.71 4.42
C GLY A 111 -11.02 -5.23 5.35
N TYR A 112 -9.77 -4.97 4.96
CA TYR A 112 -8.60 -5.04 5.84
C TYR A 112 -7.95 -3.67 5.88
N PRO A 113 -8.38 -2.82 6.80
CA PRO A 113 -7.99 -1.42 6.83
C PRO A 113 -6.57 -1.23 7.35
N VAL A 114 -5.75 -0.57 6.55
CA VAL A 114 -4.37 -0.24 6.87
C VAL A 114 -4.09 1.22 6.54
N ARG A 115 -3.29 1.86 7.35
CA ARG A 115 -2.63 3.15 7.05
C ARG A 115 -1.14 2.98 7.27
N ALA A 116 -0.35 3.53 6.36
CA ALA A 116 1.09 3.49 6.52
C ALA A 116 1.73 4.81 6.07
N ILE A 117 2.90 5.08 6.61
CA ILE A 117 3.79 6.15 6.15
C ILE A 117 5.13 5.55 5.74
N ARG A 118 5.54 5.84 4.50
CA ARG A 118 6.83 5.47 3.93
C ARG A 118 7.70 6.71 3.81
N THR A 119 8.87 6.66 4.42
CA THR A 119 9.94 7.68 4.31
C THR A 119 11.19 7.03 3.68
N ASP A 120 12.25 7.77 3.43
CA ASP A 120 13.48 7.20 2.87
C ASP A 120 14.07 6.05 3.71
N GLU A 121 13.82 6.04 5.02
CA GLU A 121 14.43 5.10 5.96
C GLU A 121 13.45 4.06 6.48
N TYR A 122 12.17 4.41 6.59
CA TYR A 122 11.20 3.62 7.35
C TYR A 122 9.90 3.39 6.60
N LEU A 123 9.31 2.22 6.84
CA LEU A 123 7.90 1.95 6.60
C LEU A 123 7.24 1.66 7.95
N TYR A 124 6.31 2.52 8.37
CA TYR A 124 5.49 2.32 9.56
C TYR A 124 4.05 2.06 9.17
N VAL A 125 3.49 0.97 9.67
CA VAL A 125 2.16 0.45 9.29
C VAL A 125 1.28 0.31 10.52
N VAL A 126 0.02 0.73 10.40
CA VAL A 126 -1.04 0.52 11.41
C VAL A 126 -2.14 -0.33 10.79
N ASN A 127 -2.37 -1.51 11.37
CA ASN A 127 -3.46 -2.42 11.04
C ASN A 127 -4.63 -2.16 11.99
N TYR A 128 -5.75 -1.60 11.48
CA TYR A 128 -6.87 -1.18 12.33
C TYR A 128 -7.80 -2.32 12.74
N LYS A 129 -7.74 -3.45 12.04
CA LYS A 129 -8.54 -4.65 12.32
C LYS A 129 -7.60 -5.88 12.28
N PRO A 130 -6.63 -5.98 13.20
CA PRO A 130 -5.61 -7.04 13.22
C PRO A 130 -6.21 -8.43 13.45
N GLU A 131 -7.43 -8.50 14.00
CA GLU A 131 -8.19 -9.74 14.16
C GLU A 131 -8.67 -10.35 12.83
N ARG A 132 -8.70 -9.56 11.73
CA ARG A 132 -9.10 -10.01 10.40
C ARG A 132 -7.93 -10.64 9.64
N TRP A 133 -8.25 -11.46 8.66
CA TRP A 133 -7.25 -12.05 7.75
C TRP A 133 -6.82 -11.04 6.67
N PRO A 134 -5.51 -10.74 6.52
CA PRO A 134 -5.02 -9.66 5.64
C PRO A 134 -5.23 -9.93 4.15
N VAL A 135 -5.32 -11.21 3.75
CA VAL A 135 -5.45 -11.65 2.36
C VAL A 135 -6.73 -12.44 2.07
N GLY A 136 -7.75 -12.29 2.92
CA GLY A 136 -8.97 -13.08 2.88
C GLY A 136 -8.91 -14.27 3.84
N ASN A 137 -10.06 -14.83 4.16
CA ASN A 137 -10.16 -15.95 5.09
C ASN A 137 -9.61 -17.25 4.49
N PRO A 138 -8.99 -18.13 5.29
CA PRO A 138 -8.45 -19.40 4.83
C PRO A 138 -9.52 -20.32 4.23
N GLU A 139 -10.76 -20.33 4.77
CA GLU A 139 -11.89 -21.11 4.26
C GLU A 139 -12.37 -20.67 2.86
N TYR A 140 -11.90 -19.53 2.37
CA TYR A 140 -12.10 -19.01 1.01
C TYR A 140 -10.81 -18.97 0.21
N ASP A 141 -9.81 -19.79 0.59
CA ASP A 141 -8.52 -19.89 -0.09
C ASP A 141 -7.80 -18.56 -0.24
N TYR A 142 -7.81 -17.72 0.81
CA TYR A 142 -7.08 -16.45 0.79
C TYR A 142 -7.27 -15.64 -0.51
N ARG A 143 -8.52 -15.42 -0.91
CA ARG A 143 -8.92 -14.87 -2.23
C ARG A 143 -8.31 -13.51 -2.58
N ASN A 144 -7.84 -12.73 -1.61
CA ASN A 144 -7.14 -11.48 -1.89
C ASN A 144 -5.64 -11.69 -2.27
N CYS A 145 -5.23 -12.93 -2.49
CA CYS A 145 -3.96 -13.32 -3.04
C CYS A 145 -4.21 -14.10 -4.34
N ASP A 146 -3.60 -13.65 -5.43
CA ASP A 146 -3.78 -14.27 -6.75
C ASP A 146 -3.31 -15.74 -6.73
N ASN A 147 -4.00 -16.58 -7.49
CA ASN A 147 -3.63 -17.96 -7.64
C ASN A 147 -2.33 -18.08 -8.44
N SER A 148 -1.40 -18.86 -7.90
CA SER A 148 -0.10 -19.08 -8.51
C SER A 148 0.54 -20.36 -7.96
N PRO A 149 1.53 -20.95 -8.64
CA PRO A 149 2.32 -22.06 -8.09
C PRO A 149 2.93 -21.72 -6.73
N THR A 150 3.39 -20.48 -6.51
CA THR A 150 3.93 -20.02 -5.23
C THR A 150 2.86 -20.02 -4.14
N LYS A 151 1.65 -19.52 -4.42
CA LYS A 151 0.54 -19.58 -3.46
C LYS A 151 0.23 -21.02 -3.09
N SER A 152 0.08 -21.90 -4.09
CA SER A 152 -0.23 -23.33 -3.87
C SER A 152 0.84 -24.02 -3.03
N TYR A 153 2.13 -23.73 -3.31
CA TYR A 153 3.22 -24.24 -2.50
C TYR A 153 3.10 -23.79 -1.03
N LEU A 154 2.96 -22.48 -0.81
CA LEU A 154 2.91 -21.91 0.53
C LEU A 154 1.69 -22.39 1.32
N THR A 155 0.51 -22.46 0.71
CA THR A 155 -0.73 -22.93 1.38
C THR A 155 -0.71 -24.42 1.66
N GLY A 156 0.11 -25.21 0.96
CA GLY A 156 0.33 -26.64 1.21
C GLY A 156 1.25 -26.93 2.40
N LEU A 157 2.04 -25.95 2.86
CA LEU A 157 2.98 -26.12 3.97
C LEU A 157 2.24 -26.28 5.31
N LYS A 158 2.84 -27.09 6.20
CA LYS A 158 2.34 -27.35 7.56
C LYS A 158 3.33 -26.86 8.62
N PRO A 159 2.86 -26.59 9.85
CA PRO A 159 3.76 -26.34 10.97
C PRO A 159 4.83 -27.45 11.09
N GLY A 160 6.09 -27.03 11.12
CA GLY A 160 7.25 -27.94 11.14
C GLY A 160 7.96 -28.08 9.79
N ASP A 161 7.34 -27.72 8.68
CA ASP A 161 8.01 -27.68 7.39
C ASP A 161 9.08 -26.55 7.37
N LYS A 162 10.20 -26.80 6.69
CA LYS A 162 11.34 -25.87 6.61
C LYS A 162 10.93 -24.45 6.21
N ASP A 163 10.00 -24.32 5.29
CA ASP A 163 9.58 -23.05 4.69
C ASP A 163 8.26 -22.52 5.27
N TYR A 164 7.70 -23.16 6.32
CA TYR A 164 6.42 -22.78 6.91
C TYR A 164 6.36 -21.32 7.36
N ARG A 165 7.49 -20.74 7.78
CA ARG A 165 7.60 -19.32 8.10
C ARG A 165 7.11 -18.38 6.97
N TYR A 166 7.28 -18.79 5.70
CA TYR A 166 6.83 -17.98 4.56
C TYR A 166 5.30 -18.08 4.36
N ASN A 167 4.68 -19.22 4.73
CA ASN A 167 3.22 -19.30 4.82
C ASN A 167 2.70 -18.29 5.86
N GLU A 168 3.27 -18.26 7.06
CA GLU A 168 2.88 -17.32 8.11
C GLU A 168 3.07 -15.88 7.67
N MET A 169 4.21 -15.55 7.07
CA MET A 169 4.50 -14.21 6.55
C MET A 169 3.51 -13.80 5.44
N ALA A 170 3.05 -14.72 4.61
CA ALA A 170 2.12 -14.44 3.53
C ALA A 170 0.68 -14.29 4.02
N PHE A 171 0.23 -15.18 4.90
CA PHE A 171 -1.21 -15.39 5.16
C PHE A 171 -1.65 -15.16 6.59
N ALA A 172 -0.78 -15.26 7.60
CA ALA A 172 -1.17 -15.09 9.00
C ALA A 172 -1.71 -13.68 9.30
N LYS A 173 -2.50 -13.58 10.36
CA LYS A 173 -2.96 -12.30 10.90
C LYS A 173 -1.78 -11.41 11.28
N ARG A 174 -1.95 -10.10 11.11
CA ARG A 174 -0.89 -9.11 11.37
C ARG A 174 -1.04 -8.53 12.77
N PRO A 175 0.06 -8.08 13.40
CA PRO A 175 -0.02 -7.27 14.61
C PRO A 175 -0.66 -5.90 14.30
N GLY A 176 -1.08 -5.19 15.35
CA GLY A 176 -1.64 -3.85 15.19
C GLY A 176 -0.67 -2.82 14.59
N GLU A 177 0.63 -3.00 14.84
CA GLU A 177 1.68 -2.13 14.30
C GLU A 177 2.78 -2.97 13.66
N GLU A 178 3.31 -2.47 12.53
CA GLU A 178 4.49 -3.01 11.88
C GLU A 178 5.47 -1.88 11.58
N PHE A 179 6.78 -2.15 11.73
CA PHE A 179 7.83 -1.17 11.49
C PHE A 179 9.02 -1.81 10.82
N TYR A 180 9.47 -1.24 9.71
CA TYR A 180 10.55 -1.79 8.89
C TYR A 180 11.61 -0.74 8.58
N LEU A 181 12.88 -1.15 8.65
CA LEU A 181 14.06 -0.35 8.30
C LEU A 181 14.38 -0.60 6.83
N ILE A 182 13.90 0.24 5.93
CA ILE A 182 13.89 -0.05 4.49
C ILE A 182 15.28 -0.19 3.88
N LYS A 183 16.27 0.55 4.38
CA LYS A 183 17.66 0.45 3.88
C LYS A 183 18.31 -0.89 4.22
N GLU A 184 17.94 -1.48 5.36
CA GLU A 184 18.51 -2.73 5.88
C GLU A 184 17.65 -3.94 5.53
N ASP A 185 16.35 -3.72 5.40
CA ASP A 185 15.33 -4.73 5.15
C ASP A 185 14.34 -4.25 4.06
N PRO A 186 14.80 -4.08 2.81
CA PRO A 186 13.97 -3.57 1.71
C PRO A 186 12.77 -4.46 1.39
N HIS A 187 12.80 -5.73 1.80
CA HIS A 187 11.71 -6.69 1.59
C HIS A 187 10.73 -6.77 2.79
N CYS A 188 10.89 -5.91 3.79
CA CYS A 188 10.01 -5.87 4.97
C CYS A 188 9.86 -7.24 5.67
N MET A 189 10.97 -7.95 5.86
CA MET A 189 10.99 -9.32 6.42
C MET A 189 11.06 -9.34 7.95
N LYS A 190 11.53 -8.25 8.58
CA LYS A 190 11.80 -8.18 10.01
C LYS A 190 11.02 -7.04 10.65
N ASN A 191 9.83 -7.34 11.18
CA ASN A 191 9.04 -6.35 11.91
C ASN A 191 9.74 -5.93 13.20
N GLN A 192 10.11 -4.66 13.32
CA GLN A 192 10.78 -4.03 14.46
C GLN A 192 9.82 -3.30 15.42
N ALA A 193 8.52 -3.43 15.24
CA ALA A 193 7.54 -2.64 16.02
C ALA A 193 7.61 -2.90 17.55
N LEU A 194 8.09 -4.05 17.97
CA LEU A 194 8.28 -4.40 19.39
C LEU A 194 9.65 -3.98 19.96
N ASN A 195 10.58 -3.51 19.13
CA ASN A 195 11.87 -3.06 19.59
C ASN A 195 11.75 -1.67 20.22
N PRO A 196 12.02 -1.51 21.54
CA PRO A 196 11.84 -0.24 22.25
C PRO A 196 12.74 0.88 21.73
N GLU A 197 13.84 0.56 21.07
CA GLU A 197 14.74 1.53 20.44
C GLU A 197 14.02 2.41 19.41
N TYR A 198 13.05 1.85 18.69
CA TYR A 198 12.33 2.57 17.64
C TYR A 198 11.04 3.23 18.10
N ARG A 199 10.63 3.09 19.38
CA ARG A 199 9.34 3.65 19.85
C ARG A 199 9.21 5.14 19.56
N LYS A 200 10.23 5.94 19.83
CA LYS A 200 10.21 7.40 19.61
C LYS A 200 10.04 7.78 18.13
N VAL A 201 10.68 7.05 17.21
CA VAL A 201 10.54 7.31 15.78
C VAL A 201 9.17 6.85 15.27
N MET A 202 8.68 5.71 15.73
CA MET A 202 7.33 5.22 15.42
C MET A 202 6.26 6.23 15.85
N ASP A 203 6.36 6.78 17.07
CA ASP A 203 5.41 7.79 17.58
C ASP A 203 5.42 9.07 16.74
N LYS A 204 6.59 9.53 16.28
CA LYS A 204 6.71 10.67 15.37
C LYS A 204 6.06 10.39 14.01
N LEU A 205 6.32 9.22 13.44
CA LEU A 205 5.76 8.81 12.15
C LEU A 205 4.25 8.65 12.25
N ARG A 206 3.74 8.01 13.31
CA ARG A 206 2.32 7.89 13.59
C ARG A 206 1.64 9.25 13.66
N LYS A 207 2.19 10.16 14.45
CA LYS A 207 1.64 11.53 14.57
C LYS A 207 1.63 12.25 13.23
N ARG A 208 2.70 12.15 12.44
CA ARG A 208 2.79 12.73 11.11
C ARG A 208 1.72 12.19 10.18
N MET A 209 1.61 10.88 10.10
CA MET A 209 0.61 10.16 9.31
C MET A 209 -0.82 10.57 9.70
N GLU A 210 -1.15 10.50 11.00
CA GLU A 210 -2.49 10.83 11.49
C GLU A 210 -2.87 12.29 11.25
N ASN A 211 -1.92 13.24 11.38
CA ASN A 211 -2.16 14.64 11.09
C ASN A 211 -2.49 14.85 9.60
N GLU A 212 -1.79 14.17 8.71
CA GLU A 212 -2.04 14.28 7.28
C GLU A 212 -3.38 13.63 6.89
N LEU A 213 -3.68 12.45 7.44
CA LEU A 213 -4.97 11.79 7.25
C LEU A 213 -6.14 12.62 7.78
N LYS A 214 -5.97 13.29 8.93
CA LYS A 214 -6.97 14.25 9.46
C LYS A 214 -7.16 15.42 8.50
N ARG A 215 -6.06 16.01 8.04
CA ARG A 215 -6.10 17.15 7.10
C ARG A 215 -6.80 16.82 5.78
N THR A 216 -6.67 15.56 5.32
CA THR A 216 -7.31 15.08 4.09
C THR A 216 -8.71 14.47 4.32
N GLY A 217 -9.20 14.45 5.55
CA GLY A 217 -10.58 14.04 5.87
C GLY A 217 -10.77 12.51 5.93
N ASP A 218 -9.73 11.72 6.26
CA ASP A 218 -9.88 10.27 6.39
C ASP A 218 -10.89 9.93 7.50
N PRO A 219 -11.99 9.23 7.18
CA PRO A 219 -13.05 8.90 8.15
C PRO A 219 -12.54 8.12 9.38
N ARG A 220 -11.48 7.32 9.25
CA ARG A 220 -10.90 6.56 10.37
C ARG A 220 -10.35 7.46 11.45
N MET A 221 -9.80 8.61 11.08
CA MET A 221 -9.26 9.57 12.05
C MET A 221 -10.33 10.24 12.90
N TYR A 222 -11.60 10.07 12.54
CA TYR A 222 -12.78 10.62 13.23
C TYR A 222 -13.73 9.54 13.78
N GLY A 223 -13.23 8.30 13.93
CA GLY A 223 -14.02 7.17 14.45
C GLY A 223 -15.10 6.66 13.49
N LYS A 224 -15.07 7.08 12.21
CA LYS A 224 -16.08 6.72 11.20
C LYS A 224 -15.58 5.70 10.17
N GLY A 225 -14.47 5.02 10.45
CA GLY A 225 -13.82 4.12 9.50
C GLY A 225 -14.63 2.88 9.10
N ASP A 226 -15.55 2.44 9.93
CA ASP A 226 -16.37 1.26 9.63
C ASP A 226 -17.42 1.52 8.52
N ILE A 227 -17.54 2.76 8.04
CA ILE A 227 -18.32 3.09 6.84
C ILE A 227 -17.82 2.35 5.59
N PHE A 228 -16.50 2.07 5.50
CA PHE A 228 -15.92 1.38 4.37
C PHE A 228 -16.40 -0.06 4.21
N ASP A 229 -16.78 -0.72 5.31
CA ASP A 229 -17.35 -2.07 5.26
C ASP A 229 -18.82 -2.07 4.79
N LYS A 230 -19.50 -0.90 4.86
CA LYS A 230 -20.89 -0.74 4.44
C LYS A 230 -21.07 -0.44 2.96
N TYR A 231 -20.01 -0.02 2.27
CA TYR A 231 -20.09 0.24 0.83
C TYR A 231 -20.33 -1.06 0.07
N PRO A 232 -21.26 -1.07 -0.91
CA PRO A 232 -21.49 -2.25 -1.73
C PRO A 232 -20.22 -2.62 -2.51
N TYR A 233 -19.96 -3.92 -2.63
CA TYR A 233 -18.94 -4.41 -3.53
C TYR A 233 -19.53 -4.43 -4.97
N MET A 234 -18.92 -3.68 -5.87
CA MET A 234 -19.44 -3.49 -7.23
C MET A 234 -19.05 -4.60 -8.20
N GLY A 235 -18.12 -5.48 -7.81
CA GLY A 235 -17.74 -6.66 -8.57
C GLY A 235 -18.64 -7.87 -8.25
N LYS A 236 -18.27 -9.05 -8.80
CA LYS A 236 -18.96 -10.29 -8.51
C LYS A 236 -18.71 -10.70 -7.06
N ALA A 237 -19.75 -10.66 -6.24
CA ALA A 237 -19.67 -11.13 -4.86
C ALA A 237 -19.43 -12.64 -4.79
N LEU A 238 -18.76 -13.10 -3.73
CA LEU A 238 -18.69 -14.51 -3.39
C LEU A 238 -19.96 -14.95 -2.67
N ASP A 239 -20.36 -16.20 -2.94
CA ASP A 239 -21.36 -16.89 -2.12
C ASP A 239 -20.65 -17.46 -0.88
N TYR A 240 -20.67 -16.70 0.21
CA TYR A 240 -20.03 -17.07 1.47
C TYR A 240 -20.71 -18.23 2.21
N SER A 241 -21.88 -18.70 1.73
CA SER A 241 -22.47 -19.93 2.23
C SER A 241 -21.69 -21.19 1.78
N LYS A 242 -20.89 -21.06 0.72
CA LYS A 242 -20.09 -22.13 0.14
C LYS A 242 -18.61 -21.94 0.52
N LYS A 243 -18.14 -22.71 1.50
CA LYS A 243 -16.69 -22.78 1.79
C LYS A 243 -15.98 -23.51 0.66
N ILE A 244 -14.86 -22.96 0.22
CA ILE A 244 -13.95 -23.65 -0.70
C ILE A 244 -13.19 -24.67 0.15
N LYS A 245 -13.27 -25.94 -0.21
CA LYS A 245 -12.56 -27.03 0.48
C LYS A 245 -11.10 -27.07 0.06
#